data_b546f035d08d5a2dec8d639633b61cfc
#
_entry.id   b546f035d08d5a2dec8d639633b61cfc
#
_cell.length_a   1.000
_cell.length_b   1.000
_cell.length_c   1.000
_cell.angle_alpha   90.00
_cell.angle_beta   90.00
_cell.angle_gamma   90.00
#
_symmetry.space_group_name_H-M   'P 1'
#
loop_
_entity.id
_entity.type
_entity.pdbx_description
1 polymer ?
#
loop_
_entity_poly.entity_id
_entity_poly.type
_entity_poly.pdbx_seq_one_letter_code
_entity_poly.pdbx_strand_id
1 'polypeptide(L)'
;FHLFAYDRSGHGFTGDKEKSFHYQHQVDEAIAYLETVVKEPAHLIGYSDGGIISLMVAMQRPELVRSIITLGANFQPDGVVHIDDFDGTVSAENQEEYNRTSPDAPETLAQKIRKMIEIQRTEPNLSKEDLALIQCPVMVMAGDDDVIQHNHTVELYESIPLGQLAVVPATSHKFIKERPALAQLLIREFLEDLSYPITRMPMR
;
A
#
# COMPACT_ATOMS: atom_id res chain seq x y z
N PHE A 1 6.16 -6.07 -19.15
CA PHE A 1 5.65 -4.85 -18.50
C PHE A 1 6.72 -3.76 -18.49
N HIS A 2 6.27 -2.50 -18.65
CA HIS A 2 7.09 -1.33 -18.34
C HIS A 2 6.83 -0.94 -16.88
N LEU A 3 7.90 -0.79 -16.10
CA LEU A 3 7.80 -0.48 -14.67
C LEU A 3 8.08 1.00 -14.42
N PHE A 4 7.22 1.62 -13.63
CA PHE A 4 7.35 2.98 -13.15
C PHE A 4 7.42 2.98 -11.62
N ALA A 5 8.27 3.83 -11.07
CA ALA A 5 8.35 4.07 -9.64
C ALA A 5 8.79 5.52 -9.41
N TYR A 6 8.43 6.07 -8.26
CA TYR A 6 8.85 7.40 -7.82
C TYR A 6 8.95 7.45 -6.29
N ASP A 7 9.76 8.36 -5.81
CA ASP A 7 9.88 8.63 -4.38
C ASP A 7 8.83 9.68 -3.99
N ARG A 8 7.87 9.29 -3.17
CA ARG A 8 6.84 10.18 -2.62
C ARG A 8 7.46 11.27 -1.73
N SER A 9 6.79 12.40 -1.56
CA SER A 9 7.23 13.44 -0.61
C SER A 9 7.56 12.83 0.76
N GLY A 10 8.70 13.21 1.30
CA GLY A 10 9.23 12.70 2.57
C GLY A 10 9.91 11.33 2.51
N HIS A 11 9.98 10.68 1.33
CA HIS A 11 10.60 9.36 1.13
C HIS A 11 11.75 9.43 0.13
N GLY A 12 12.74 8.54 0.33
CA GLY A 12 13.87 8.40 -0.59
C GLY A 12 14.55 9.74 -0.89
N PHE A 13 14.67 10.05 -2.18
CA PHE A 13 15.31 11.29 -2.66
C PHE A 13 14.37 12.51 -2.74
N THR A 14 13.13 12.39 -2.26
CA THR A 14 12.16 13.50 -2.27
C THR A 14 11.99 14.07 -0.87
N GLY A 15 12.19 15.39 -0.74
CA GLY A 15 12.12 16.11 0.53
C GLY A 15 10.75 16.10 1.20
N ASP A 16 10.74 16.29 2.51
CA ASP A 16 9.54 16.40 3.33
C ASP A 16 8.82 17.74 3.08
N LYS A 17 7.51 17.70 3.10
CA LYS A 17 6.59 18.85 3.11
C LYS A 17 5.66 18.73 4.31
N GLU A 18 4.93 19.77 4.61
CA GLU A 18 4.02 19.80 5.77
C GLU A 18 3.05 18.61 5.79
N LYS A 19 2.51 18.22 4.64
CA LYS A 19 1.47 17.18 4.49
C LYS A 19 1.97 15.85 3.92
N SER A 20 3.29 15.64 3.80
CA SER A 20 3.90 14.50 3.08
C SER A 20 3.33 13.13 3.45
N PHE A 21 3.00 12.91 4.72
CA PHE A 21 2.58 11.59 5.19
C PHE A 21 1.06 11.38 5.20
N HIS A 22 0.25 12.43 4.98
CA HIS A 22 -1.19 12.29 4.84
C HIS A 22 -1.53 11.53 3.55
N TYR A 23 -2.36 10.48 3.64
CA TYR A 23 -2.66 9.64 2.49
C TYR A 23 -3.27 10.43 1.33
N GLN A 24 -4.17 11.38 1.59
CA GLN A 24 -4.72 12.19 0.50
C GLN A 24 -3.65 12.97 -0.27
N HIS A 25 -2.66 13.54 0.43
CA HIS A 25 -1.55 14.22 -0.25
C HIS A 25 -0.75 13.27 -1.15
N GLN A 26 -0.49 12.05 -0.66
CA GLN A 26 0.23 11.02 -1.43
C GLN A 26 -0.60 10.47 -2.60
N VAL A 27 -1.93 10.42 -2.46
CA VAL A 27 -2.85 10.09 -3.55
C VAL A 27 -2.81 11.16 -4.64
N ASP A 28 -2.82 12.44 -4.27
CA ASP A 28 -2.72 13.56 -5.22
C ASP A 28 -1.39 13.49 -6.00
N GLU A 29 -0.29 13.16 -5.34
CA GLU A 29 1.01 12.93 -5.99
C GLU A 29 0.98 11.71 -6.94
N ALA A 30 0.36 10.60 -6.53
CA ALA A 30 0.22 9.41 -7.36
C ALA A 30 -0.61 9.68 -8.61
N ILE A 31 -1.73 10.38 -8.47
CA ILE A 31 -2.59 10.79 -9.59
C ILE A 31 -1.79 11.69 -10.56
N ALA A 32 -1.11 12.70 -10.04
CA ALA A 32 -0.30 13.59 -10.87
C ALA A 32 0.81 12.83 -11.62
N TYR A 33 1.44 11.84 -10.99
CA TYR A 33 2.44 10.98 -11.62
C TYR A 33 1.84 10.11 -12.72
N LEU A 34 0.69 9.50 -12.47
CA LEU A 34 -0.02 8.69 -13.48
C LEU A 34 -0.41 9.54 -14.69
N GLU A 35 -0.92 10.75 -14.50
CA GLU A 35 -1.36 11.64 -15.58
C GLU A 35 -0.20 12.24 -16.39
N THR A 36 0.90 12.59 -15.73
CA THR A 36 1.98 13.37 -16.37
C THR A 36 3.13 12.52 -16.87
N VAL A 37 3.42 11.39 -16.20
CA VAL A 37 4.56 10.52 -16.51
C VAL A 37 4.10 9.24 -17.17
N VAL A 38 3.17 8.50 -16.56
CA VAL A 38 2.68 7.20 -17.08
C VAL A 38 1.78 7.41 -18.31
N LYS A 39 0.83 8.34 -18.23
CA LYS A 39 -0.05 8.81 -19.34
C LYS A 39 -0.98 7.75 -19.93
N GLU A 40 -1.15 6.64 -19.25
CA GLU A 40 -2.07 5.57 -19.60
C GLU A 40 -2.56 4.84 -18.35
N PRO A 41 -3.72 4.16 -18.39
CA PRO A 41 -4.16 3.35 -17.26
C PRO A 41 -3.12 2.27 -16.90
N ALA A 42 -2.79 2.13 -15.62
CA ALA A 42 -1.72 1.27 -15.13
C ALA A 42 -2.22 0.20 -14.14
N HIS A 43 -1.44 -0.86 -14.00
CA HIS A 43 -1.54 -1.77 -12.86
C HIS A 43 -0.78 -1.16 -11.69
N LEU A 44 -1.43 -1.05 -10.53
CA LEU A 44 -0.80 -0.50 -9.33
C LEU A 44 -0.39 -1.63 -8.40
N ILE A 45 0.87 -1.64 -7.99
CA ILE A 45 1.39 -2.59 -6.99
C ILE A 45 1.89 -1.77 -5.82
N GLY A 46 1.20 -1.87 -4.70
CA GLY A 46 1.49 -1.08 -3.51
C GLY A 46 1.78 -1.91 -2.28
N TYR A 47 2.93 -1.66 -1.64
CA TYR A 47 3.31 -2.28 -0.38
C TYR A 47 2.92 -1.38 0.79
N SER A 48 2.22 -1.94 1.80
CA SER A 48 1.79 -1.23 3.00
C SER A 48 1.03 0.06 2.62
N ASP A 49 1.54 1.22 2.99
CA ASP A 49 1.00 2.54 2.60
C ASP A 49 0.75 2.66 1.08
N GLY A 50 1.63 2.09 0.26
CA GLY A 50 1.46 2.08 -1.19
C GLY A 50 0.19 1.35 -1.64
N GLY A 51 -0.21 0.31 -0.92
CA GLY A 51 -1.47 -0.40 -1.14
C GLY A 51 -2.67 0.47 -0.82
N ILE A 52 -2.64 1.18 0.32
CA ILE A 52 -3.68 2.14 0.73
C ILE A 52 -3.85 3.24 -0.33
N ILE A 53 -2.73 3.83 -0.76
CA ILE A 53 -2.72 4.86 -1.80
C ILE A 53 -3.34 4.33 -3.10
N SER A 54 -2.98 3.11 -3.51
CA SER A 54 -3.51 2.49 -4.73
C SER A 54 -5.03 2.31 -4.68
N LEU A 55 -5.58 1.88 -3.54
CA LEU A 55 -7.03 1.77 -3.32
C LEU A 55 -7.70 3.14 -3.45
N MET A 56 -7.15 4.16 -2.78
CA MET A 56 -7.70 5.52 -2.82
C MET A 56 -7.62 6.15 -4.20
N VAL A 57 -6.55 5.91 -4.98
CA VAL A 57 -6.46 6.32 -6.38
C VAL A 57 -7.58 5.69 -7.21
N ALA A 58 -7.82 4.39 -7.06
CA ALA A 58 -8.87 3.71 -7.83
C ALA A 58 -10.29 4.19 -7.48
N MET A 59 -10.53 4.59 -6.23
CA MET A 59 -11.81 5.19 -5.84
C MET A 59 -12.01 6.60 -6.44
N GLN A 60 -10.94 7.40 -6.51
CA GLN A 60 -11.02 8.80 -6.98
C GLN A 60 -10.87 8.92 -8.49
N ARG A 61 -10.05 8.07 -9.11
CA ARG A 61 -9.70 8.12 -10.54
C ARG A 61 -9.68 6.71 -11.14
N PRO A 62 -10.84 6.03 -11.19
CA PRO A 62 -10.93 4.64 -11.67
C PRO A 62 -10.41 4.46 -13.10
N GLU A 63 -10.50 5.49 -13.93
CA GLU A 63 -10.03 5.45 -15.32
C GLU A 63 -8.50 5.38 -15.45
N LEU A 64 -7.74 5.68 -14.39
CA LEU A 64 -6.28 5.58 -14.38
C LEU A 64 -5.78 4.19 -13.96
N VAL A 65 -6.68 3.30 -13.49
CA VAL A 65 -6.29 2.04 -12.85
C VAL A 65 -6.84 0.83 -13.59
N ARG A 66 -5.96 -0.05 -14.06
CA ARG A 66 -6.32 -1.33 -14.70
C ARG A 66 -6.60 -2.42 -13.66
N SER A 67 -5.76 -2.52 -12.65
CA SER A 67 -5.89 -3.43 -11.51
C SER A 67 -5.00 -2.98 -10.37
N ILE A 68 -5.23 -3.56 -9.19
CA ILE A 68 -4.42 -3.28 -7.99
C ILE A 68 -3.91 -4.59 -7.41
N ILE A 69 -2.69 -4.56 -6.90
CA ILE A 69 -2.15 -5.56 -5.98
C ILE A 69 -1.74 -4.83 -4.70
N THR A 70 -2.44 -5.11 -3.60
CA THR A 70 -2.04 -4.61 -2.30
C THR A 70 -1.19 -5.64 -1.57
N LEU A 71 -0.08 -5.22 -1.00
CA LEU A 71 0.87 -6.05 -0.28
C LEU A 71 0.88 -5.61 1.19
N GLY A 72 0.03 -6.23 2.03
CA GLY A 72 -0.08 -5.89 3.45
C GLY A 72 -0.70 -4.50 3.69
N ALA A 73 -1.83 -4.19 3.07
CA ALA A 73 -2.53 -2.92 3.26
C ALA A 73 -3.68 -3.04 4.26
N ASN A 74 -3.92 -1.96 5.00
CA ASN A 74 -5.12 -1.77 5.81
C ASN A 74 -6.02 -0.69 5.19
N PHE A 75 -7.27 -0.62 5.62
CA PHE A 75 -8.22 0.42 5.21
C PHE A 75 -8.71 1.28 6.39
N GLN A 76 -8.39 0.87 7.62
CA GLN A 76 -8.61 1.63 8.85
C GLN A 76 -7.43 1.42 9.81
N PRO A 77 -7.13 2.36 10.73
CA PRO A 77 -6.00 2.26 11.66
C PRO A 77 -6.07 1.05 12.60
N ASP A 78 -7.28 0.66 13.02
CA ASP A 78 -7.51 -0.48 13.91
C ASP A 78 -7.26 -1.85 13.25
N GLY A 79 -7.06 -1.88 11.93
CA GLY A 79 -6.60 -3.06 11.20
C GLY A 79 -5.16 -3.46 11.50
N VAL A 80 -4.36 -2.57 12.07
CA VAL A 80 -2.96 -2.84 12.46
C VAL A 80 -2.94 -3.45 13.87
N VAL A 81 -2.17 -4.53 14.05
CA VAL A 81 -2.10 -5.25 15.35
C VAL A 81 -1.63 -4.33 16.48
N HIS A 82 -0.59 -3.57 16.25
CA HIS A 82 -0.05 -2.61 17.19
C HIS A 82 0.86 -1.60 16.50
N ILE A 83 0.76 -0.35 16.92
CA ILE A 83 1.68 0.71 16.50
C ILE A 83 2.40 1.20 17.75
N ASP A 84 3.66 0.83 17.90
CA ASP A 84 4.50 1.20 19.02
C ASP A 84 4.66 2.71 19.16
N ASP A 85 4.85 3.16 20.40
CA ASP A 85 5.30 4.51 20.65
C ASP A 85 6.77 4.66 20.24
N PHE A 86 7.04 5.71 19.49
CA PHE A 86 8.41 6.04 19.11
C PHE A 86 9.09 6.87 20.20
N ASP A 87 10.08 6.32 20.86
CA ASP A 87 10.83 6.97 21.94
C ASP A 87 11.82 8.04 21.46
N GLY A 88 11.97 8.20 20.16
CA GLY A 88 12.90 9.13 19.52
C GLY A 88 14.24 8.51 19.12
N THR A 89 14.46 7.22 19.42
CA THR A 89 15.70 6.52 19.08
C THR A 89 15.66 6.04 17.63
N VAL A 90 16.65 6.43 16.85
CA VAL A 90 16.84 5.97 15.47
C VAL A 90 18.05 5.04 15.43
N SER A 91 17.93 3.90 14.78
CA SER A 91 19.07 3.00 14.58
C SER A 91 20.15 3.65 13.70
N ALA A 92 21.41 3.30 13.93
CA ALA A 92 22.52 3.81 13.13
C ALA A 92 22.35 3.48 11.64
N GLU A 93 21.82 2.29 11.32
CA GLU A 93 21.54 1.85 9.95
C GLU A 93 20.51 2.76 9.26
N ASN A 94 19.38 3.02 9.93
CA ASN A 94 18.34 3.91 9.39
C ASN A 94 18.85 5.34 9.23
N GLN A 95 19.66 5.83 10.18
CA GLN A 95 20.25 7.16 10.08
C GLN A 95 21.25 7.26 8.92
N GLU A 96 22.08 6.23 8.71
CA GLU A 96 23.03 6.18 7.59
C GLU A 96 22.29 6.12 6.25
N GLU A 97 21.26 5.30 6.11
CA GLU A 97 20.44 5.23 4.91
C GLU A 97 19.77 6.58 4.63
N TYR A 98 19.19 7.19 5.66
CA TYR A 98 18.57 8.52 5.54
C TYR A 98 19.56 9.57 5.07
N ASN A 99 20.74 9.62 5.66
CA ASN A 99 21.78 10.57 5.28
C ASN A 99 22.24 10.39 3.82
N ARG A 100 22.16 9.19 3.30
CA ARG A 100 22.55 8.85 1.93
C ARG A 100 21.48 9.20 0.90
N THR A 101 20.21 9.11 1.26
CA THR A 101 19.09 9.21 0.33
C THR A 101 18.29 10.50 0.47
N SER A 102 18.05 10.97 1.69
CA SER A 102 17.18 12.13 1.91
C SER A 102 17.87 13.45 1.58
N PRO A 103 17.18 14.38 0.89
CA PRO A 103 17.67 15.75 0.70
C PRO A 103 17.48 16.62 1.96
N ASP A 104 16.75 16.13 2.96
CA ASP A 104 16.48 16.87 4.19
C ASP A 104 17.63 16.70 5.20
N ALA A 105 17.73 17.62 6.16
CA ALA A 105 18.77 17.59 7.16
C ALA A 105 18.74 16.30 8.01
N PRO A 106 19.91 15.69 8.32
CA PRO A 106 20.00 14.41 9.03
C PRO A 106 19.19 14.31 10.33
N GLU A 107 19.13 15.40 11.08
CA GLU A 107 18.42 15.51 12.36
C GLU A 107 16.88 15.44 12.23
N THR A 108 16.34 15.58 11.03
CA THR A 108 14.88 15.56 10.81
C THR A 108 14.27 14.15 10.80
N LEU A 109 15.08 13.08 10.70
CA LEU A 109 14.59 11.72 10.61
C LEU A 109 13.64 11.32 11.75
N ALA A 110 14.02 11.62 13.00
CA ALA A 110 13.18 11.31 14.16
C ALA A 110 11.82 12.04 14.11
N GLN A 111 11.78 13.27 13.60
CA GLN A 111 10.53 14.02 13.43
C GLN A 111 9.66 13.40 12.33
N LYS A 112 10.25 12.95 11.22
CA LYS A 112 9.53 12.26 10.15
C LYS A 112 8.90 10.96 10.63
N ILE A 113 9.64 10.14 11.40
CA ILE A 113 9.11 8.91 12.00
C ILE A 113 7.91 9.22 12.89
N ARG A 114 7.96 10.27 13.72
CA ARG A 114 6.82 10.68 14.55
C ARG A 114 5.60 11.07 13.70
N LYS A 115 5.80 11.88 12.66
CA LYS A 115 4.72 12.24 11.72
C LYS A 115 4.07 11.01 11.10
N MET A 116 4.89 10.07 10.61
CA MET A 116 4.41 8.84 9.99
C MET A 116 3.56 8.01 10.97
N ILE A 117 4.06 7.79 12.19
CA ILE A 117 3.34 7.04 13.24
C ILE A 117 2.02 7.73 13.61
N GLU A 118 2.00 9.06 13.73
CA GLU A 118 0.78 9.80 14.01
C GLU A 118 -0.28 9.63 12.91
N ILE A 119 0.14 9.69 11.66
CA ILE A 119 -0.76 9.44 10.53
C ILE A 119 -1.26 7.99 10.53
N GLN A 120 -0.40 7.00 10.71
CA GLN A 120 -0.81 5.59 10.77
C GLN A 120 -1.81 5.27 11.90
N ARG A 121 -1.82 6.08 12.97
CA ARG A 121 -2.79 5.95 14.07
C ARG A 121 -4.15 6.59 13.77
N THR A 122 -4.21 7.48 12.81
CA THR A 122 -5.38 8.29 12.51
C THR A 122 -5.92 8.09 11.09
N GLU A 123 -5.13 7.56 10.20
CA GLU A 123 -5.44 7.31 8.79
C GLU A 123 -4.96 5.90 8.37
N PRO A 124 -5.56 5.30 7.31
CA PRO A 124 -6.72 5.78 6.56
C PRO A 124 -8.04 5.55 7.32
N ASN A 125 -9.11 6.23 6.91
CA ASN A 125 -10.45 6.01 7.43
C ASN A 125 -11.39 5.70 6.26
N LEU A 126 -11.19 4.55 5.61
CA LEU A 126 -12.03 4.11 4.50
C LEU A 126 -13.15 3.23 5.03
N SER A 127 -14.37 3.44 4.52
CA SER A 127 -15.50 2.56 4.82
C SER A 127 -15.57 1.39 3.83
N LYS A 128 -16.36 0.37 4.15
CA LYS A 128 -16.64 -0.74 3.20
C LYS A 128 -17.38 -0.24 1.96
N GLU A 129 -18.21 0.77 2.14
CA GLU A 129 -18.93 1.44 1.06
C GLU A 129 -17.97 2.17 0.11
N ASP A 130 -16.90 2.78 0.63
CA ASP A 130 -15.84 3.37 -0.19
C ASP A 130 -15.10 2.30 -0.99
N LEU A 131 -14.73 1.19 -0.36
CA LEU A 131 -14.06 0.07 -1.02
C LEU A 131 -14.93 -0.57 -2.11
N ALA A 132 -16.26 -0.59 -1.92
CA ALA A 132 -17.21 -1.09 -2.92
C ALA A 132 -17.28 -0.23 -4.19
N LEU A 133 -16.73 0.99 -4.19
CA LEU A 133 -16.63 1.84 -5.38
C LEU A 133 -15.50 1.41 -6.33
N ILE A 134 -14.58 0.55 -5.90
CA ILE A 134 -13.46 0.09 -6.71
C ILE A 134 -13.97 -0.85 -7.80
N GLN A 135 -13.77 -0.45 -9.06
CA GLN A 135 -14.33 -1.14 -10.24
C GLN A 135 -13.33 -2.08 -10.92
N CYS A 136 -12.05 -1.98 -10.61
CA CYS A 136 -11.01 -2.82 -11.22
C CYS A 136 -10.74 -4.07 -10.38
N PRO A 137 -10.15 -5.14 -10.97
CA PRO A 137 -9.67 -6.30 -10.22
C PRO A 137 -8.63 -5.90 -9.19
N VAL A 138 -8.75 -6.46 -7.97
CA VAL A 138 -7.81 -6.22 -6.87
C VAL A 138 -7.37 -7.54 -6.27
N MET A 139 -6.07 -7.80 -6.21
CA MET A 139 -5.50 -8.87 -5.40
C MET A 139 -5.01 -8.32 -4.07
N VAL A 140 -5.64 -8.75 -2.99
CA VAL A 140 -5.24 -8.42 -1.60
C VAL A 140 -4.28 -9.51 -1.13
N MET A 141 -3.03 -9.16 -0.88
CA MET A 141 -1.99 -10.08 -0.40
C MET A 141 -1.55 -9.72 1.01
N ALA A 142 -1.29 -10.74 1.84
CA ALA A 142 -0.73 -10.61 3.19
C ALA A 142 0.17 -11.80 3.53
N GLY A 143 1.03 -11.66 4.54
CA GLY A 143 1.65 -12.79 5.23
C GLY A 143 0.67 -13.44 6.21
N ASP A 144 0.94 -14.67 6.65
CA ASP A 144 0.14 -15.34 7.68
C ASP A 144 0.54 -14.95 9.12
N ASP A 145 1.62 -14.16 9.28
CA ASP A 145 2.03 -13.50 10.53
C ASP A 145 2.26 -12.00 10.26
N ASP A 146 1.26 -11.36 9.62
CA ASP A 146 1.33 -9.96 9.22
C ASP A 146 1.01 -9.02 10.39
N VAL A 147 1.51 -7.78 10.33
CA VAL A 147 1.12 -6.70 11.25
C VAL A 147 -0.31 -6.20 10.98
N ILE A 148 -0.88 -6.53 9.82
CA ILE A 148 -2.30 -6.31 9.53
C ILE A 148 -3.10 -7.52 10.01
N GLN A 149 -4.11 -7.29 10.83
CA GLN A 149 -4.96 -8.36 11.35
C GLN A 149 -5.61 -9.16 10.22
N HIS A 150 -5.62 -10.49 10.32
CA HIS A 150 -6.17 -11.36 9.28
C HIS A 150 -7.65 -11.09 8.98
N ASN A 151 -8.46 -10.87 10.01
CA ASN A 151 -9.87 -10.51 9.83
C ASN A 151 -10.01 -9.19 9.05
N HIS A 152 -9.13 -8.20 9.29
CA HIS A 152 -9.13 -6.94 8.56
C HIS A 152 -8.72 -7.13 7.10
N THR A 153 -7.73 -7.98 6.83
CA THR A 153 -7.34 -8.36 5.47
C THR A 153 -8.47 -9.05 4.71
N VAL A 154 -9.22 -9.95 5.41
CA VAL A 154 -10.39 -10.62 4.83
C VAL A 154 -11.51 -9.61 4.58
N GLU A 155 -11.79 -8.72 5.52
CA GLU A 155 -12.79 -7.66 5.35
C GLU A 155 -12.46 -6.73 4.17
N LEU A 156 -11.19 -6.34 4.01
CA LEU A 156 -10.73 -5.57 2.85
C LEU A 156 -11.06 -6.29 1.54
N TYR A 157 -10.67 -7.55 1.45
CA TYR A 157 -10.94 -8.39 0.29
C TYR A 157 -12.44 -8.53 -0.01
N GLU A 158 -13.26 -8.81 1.02
CA GLU A 158 -14.70 -9.01 0.86
C GLU A 158 -15.45 -7.73 0.51
N SER A 159 -14.90 -6.57 0.85
CA SER A 159 -15.51 -5.26 0.55
C SER A 159 -15.27 -4.80 -0.88
N ILE A 160 -14.37 -5.44 -1.63
CA ILE A 160 -14.04 -5.08 -3.01
C ILE A 160 -14.75 -6.03 -3.98
N PRO A 161 -15.60 -5.53 -4.91
CA PRO A 161 -16.42 -6.37 -5.78
C PRO A 161 -15.64 -7.39 -6.61
N LEU A 162 -14.48 -7.03 -7.13
CA LEU A 162 -13.59 -7.90 -7.91
C LEU A 162 -12.32 -8.26 -7.13
N GLY A 163 -12.45 -8.45 -5.81
CA GLY A 163 -11.36 -8.80 -4.92
C GLY A 163 -10.93 -10.26 -5.04
N GLN A 164 -9.63 -10.51 -4.99
CA GLN A 164 -9.01 -11.83 -4.85
C GLN A 164 -8.12 -11.79 -3.61
N LEU A 165 -8.01 -12.91 -2.88
CA LEU A 165 -7.22 -13.00 -1.65
C LEU A 165 -6.08 -13.99 -1.82
N ALA A 166 -4.87 -13.58 -1.43
CA ALA A 166 -3.70 -14.44 -1.35
C ALA A 166 -2.97 -14.25 -0.02
N VAL A 167 -2.92 -15.29 0.81
CA VAL A 167 -2.13 -15.30 2.04
C VAL A 167 -0.89 -16.15 1.82
N VAL A 168 0.28 -15.55 2.02
CA VAL A 168 1.58 -16.21 1.79
C VAL A 168 2.02 -16.93 3.07
N PRO A 169 2.11 -18.28 3.08
CA PRO A 169 2.35 -19.03 4.29
C PRO A 169 3.78 -18.87 4.81
N ALA A 170 3.93 -18.92 6.14
CA ALA A 170 5.18 -18.81 6.89
C ALA A 170 5.94 -17.52 6.56
N THR A 171 5.21 -16.39 6.57
CA THR A 171 5.78 -15.07 6.30
C THR A 171 5.14 -13.98 7.16
N SER A 172 5.92 -12.93 7.40
CA SER A 172 5.48 -11.70 8.07
C SER A 172 4.98 -10.65 7.07
N HIS A 173 4.83 -9.41 7.54
CA HIS A 173 4.59 -8.25 6.68
C HIS A 173 5.60 -8.10 5.54
N LYS A 174 6.81 -8.68 5.69
CA LYS A 174 7.89 -8.64 4.68
C LYS A 174 7.85 -9.83 3.70
N PHE A 175 6.71 -10.47 3.50
CA PHE A 175 6.55 -11.68 2.68
C PHE A 175 7.16 -11.59 1.28
N ILE A 176 7.18 -10.41 0.66
CA ILE A 176 7.84 -10.19 -0.65
C ILE A 176 9.37 -10.39 -0.60
N LYS A 177 9.99 -10.21 0.58
CA LYS A 177 11.43 -10.44 0.81
C LYS A 177 11.69 -11.86 1.32
N GLU A 178 10.77 -12.42 2.11
CA GLU A 178 10.92 -13.73 2.75
C GLU A 178 10.61 -14.89 1.80
N ARG A 179 9.62 -14.70 0.92
CA ARG A 179 9.19 -15.67 -0.10
C ARG A 179 9.06 -15.04 -1.49
N PRO A 180 10.14 -14.44 -2.03
CA PRO A 180 10.07 -13.65 -3.26
C PRO A 180 9.56 -14.45 -4.47
N ALA A 181 9.97 -15.71 -4.61
CA ALA A 181 9.53 -16.55 -5.73
C ALA A 181 8.03 -16.83 -5.72
N LEU A 182 7.45 -17.08 -4.52
CA LEU A 182 6.02 -17.33 -4.39
C LEU A 182 5.21 -16.04 -4.60
N ALA A 183 5.65 -14.93 -4.00
CA ALA A 183 5.00 -13.64 -4.19
C ALA A 183 5.03 -13.21 -5.68
N GLN A 184 6.17 -13.34 -6.36
CA GLN A 184 6.29 -13.03 -7.77
C GLN A 184 5.41 -13.92 -8.66
N LEU A 185 5.28 -15.21 -8.33
CA LEU A 185 4.39 -16.10 -9.06
C LEU A 185 2.95 -15.61 -8.99
N LEU A 186 2.44 -15.33 -7.78
CA LEU A 186 1.06 -14.87 -7.57
C LEU A 186 0.81 -13.52 -8.28
N ILE A 187 1.74 -12.58 -8.15
CA ILE A 187 1.67 -11.28 -8.83
C ILE A 187 1.58 -11.45 -10.35
N ARG A 188 2.43 -12.30 -10.92
CA ARG A 188 2.47 -12.51 -12.35
C ARG A 188 1.21 -13.19 -12.87
N GLU A 189 0.76 -14.27 -12.24
CA GLU A 189 -0.48 -14.97 -12.59
C GLU A 189 -1.68 -14.03 -12.58
N PHE A 190 -1.79 -13.19 -11.55
CA PHE A 190 -2.86 -12.19 -11.48
C PHE A 190 -2.77 -11.15 -12.62
N LEU A 191 -1.59 -10.65 -12.95
CA LEU A 191 -1.43 -9.65 -14.01
C LEU A 191 -1.62 -10.22 -15.42
N GLU A 192 -1.36 -11.52 -15.61
CA GLU A 192 -1.55 -12.22 -16.89
C GLU A 192 -3.02 -12.61 -17.12
N ASP A 193 -3.80 -12.84 -16.05
CA ASP A 193 -5.22 -13.15 -16.12
C ASP A 193 -6.01 -12.41 -15.04
N LEU A 194 -6.65 -11.32 -15.42
CA LEU A 194 -7.51 -10.50 -14.55
C LEU A 194 -8.95 -11.04 -14.45
N SER A 195 -9.25 -12.23 -14.98
CA SER A 195 -10.59 -12.80 -14.92
C SER A 195 -10.98 -13.07 -13.47
N TYR A 196 -12.25 -12.78 -13.17
CA TYR A 196 -12.84 -13.05 -11.87
C TYR A 196 -13.59 -14.38 -11.91
N PRO A 197 -13.27 -15.36 -11.07
CA PRO A 197 -13.95 -16.63 -11.09
C PRO A 197 -15.39 -16.49 -10.61
N ILE A 198 -16.32 -17.05 -11.38
CA ILE A 198 -17.73 -17.13 -10.99
C ILE A 198 -17.98 -18.51 -10.38
N THR A 199 -18.26 -18.56 -9.10
CA THR A 199 -18.70 -19.80 -8.46
C THR A 199 -20.21 -19.99 -8.62
N ARG A 200 -20.67 -21.24 -8.53
CA ARG A 200 -22.11 -21.54 -8.58
C ARG A 200 -22.86 -21.07 -7.34
N MET A 201 -22.16 -20.84 -6.25
CA MET A 201 -22.70 -20.38 -4.98
C MET A 201 -21.82 -19.26 -4.44
N PRO A 202 -21.92 -18.05 -5.02
CA PRO A 202 -21.19 -16.89 -4.50
C PRO A 202 -21.66 -16.58 -3.08
N MET A 203 -20.72 -16.43 -2.16
CA MET A 203 -21.00 -16.09 -0.75
C MET A 203 -20.86 -14.61 -0.45
N ARG A 204 -20.82 -13.76 -1.47
CA ARG A 204 -20.66 -12.29 -1.36
C ARG A 204 -21.93 -11.56 -1.77
#